data_2facb97c4886e720cb4a9a3b405d43c6
#
_entry.id   2facb97c4886e720cb4a9a3b405d43c6
#
_cell.length_a   1.000
_cell.length_b   1.000
_cell.length_c   1.000
_cell.angle_alpha   90.00
_cell.angle_beta   90.00
_cell.angle_gamma   90.00
#
_symmetry.space_group_name_H-M   'P 1'
#
loop_
_entity.id
_entity.type
_entity.pdbx_description
1 polymer ?
#
loop_
_entity_poly.entity_id
_entity_poly.type
_entity_poly.pdbx_seq_one_letter_code
_entity_poly.pdbx_strand_id
1 'polypeptide(L)' 'MSELETAVEAFLDEADTVYGEYEQGYMDADAALSRLETHVEELREASE' A
#
# COMPACT_ATOMS: atom_id res chain seq x y z
N MET A 1 -4.96 11.60 -16.06
CA MET A 1 -4.89 10.43 -15.21
C MET A 1 -5.99 10.49 -14.16
N SER A 2 -6.69 9.41 -13.92
CA SER A 2 -7.79 9.41 -12.96
C SER A 2 -7.28 9.24 -11.53
N GLU A 3 -8.12 9.59 -10.57
CA GLU A 3 -7.78 9.37 -9.16
C GLU A 3 -7.56 7.90 -8.88
N LEU A 4 -8.34 7.03 -9.52
CA LEU A 4 -8.19 5.60 -9.34
C LEU A 4 -6.83 5.12 -9.82
N GLU A 5 -6.40 5.57 -10.98
CA GLU A 5 -5.09 5.17 -11.51
C GLU A 5 -3.97 5.62 -10.58
N THR A 6 -4.06 6.85 -10.07
CA THR A 6 -3.06 7.36 -9.15
C THR A 6 -3.05 6.53 -7.86
N ALA A 7 -4.23 6.19 -7.35
CA ALA A 7 -4.32 5.38 -6.13
C ALA A 7 -3.76 3.98 -6.34
N VAL A 8 -4.00 3.38 -7.51
CA VAL A 8 -3.45 2.06 -7.82
C VAL A 8 -1.93 2.11 -7.88
N GLU A 9 -1.37 3.11 -8.55
CA GLU A 9 0.08 3.24 -8.64
C GLU A 9 0.70 3.42 -7.26
N ALA A 10 0.10 4.27 -6.44
CA ALA A 10 0.59 4.49 -5.08
C ALA A 10 0.52 3.20 -4.26
N PHE A 11 -0.55 2.45 -4.41
CA PHE A 11 -0.71 1.18 -3.72
C PHE A 11 0.38 0.19 -4.12
N LEU A 12 0.63 0.06 -5.41
CA LEU A 12 1.63 -0.88 -5.89
C LEU A 12 3.04 -0.51 -5.43
N ASP A 13 3.37 0.78 -5.45
CA ASP A 13 4.66 1.25 -4.95
C ASP A 13 4.81 0.94 -3.47
N GLU A 14 3.80 1.21 -2.69
CA GLU A 14 3.87 0.97 -1.25
C GLU A 14 3.92 -0.52 -0.96
N ALA A 15 3.17 -1.33 -1.70
CA ALA A 15 3.20 -2.76 -1.52
C ALA A 15 4.59 -3.33 -1.76
N ASP A 16 5.25 -2.88 -2.83
CA ASP A 16 6.61 -3.30 -3.13
C ASP A 16 7.56 -2.95 -1.98
N THR A 17 7.46 -1.73 -1.48
CA THR A 17 8.32 -1.27 -0.39
C THR A 17 8.06 -2.08 0.87
N VAL A 18 6.78 -2.27 1.21
CA VAL A 18 6.40 -2.98 2.42
C VAL A 18 6.87 -4.43 2.37
N TYR A 19 6.63 -5.11 1.25
CA TYR A 19 7.06 -6.50 1.12
C TYR A 19 8.57 -6.64 1.18
N GLY A 20 9.29 -5.71 0.55
CA GLY A 20 10.74 -5.72 0.58
C GLY A 20 11.29 -5.56 1.99
N GLU A 21 10.74 -4.61 2.74
CA GLU A 21 11.18 -4.38 4.11
C GLU A 21 10.81 -5.54 5.04
N TYR A 22 9.63 -6.11 4.83
CA TYR A 22 9.20 -7.25 5.61
C TYR A 22 10.12 -8.46 5.38
N GLU A 23 10.47 -8.73 4.14
CA GLU A 23 11.33 -9.85 3.80
C GLU A 23 12.74 -9.67 4.36
N GLN A 24 13.21 -8.43 4.44
CA GLN A 24 14.53 -8.14 4.98
C GLN A 24 14.55 -8.06 6.50
N GLY A 25 13.40 -8.12 7.13
CA GLY A 25 13.30 -8.09 8.59
C GLY A 25 13.26 -6.70 9.18
N TYR A 26 13.09 -5.67 8.36
CA TYR A 26 13.01 -4.29 8.84
C TYR A 26 11.61 -3.91 9.34
N MET A 27 10.63 -4.75 9.06
CA MET A 27 9.25 -4.44 9.38
C MET A 27 8.54 -5.73 9.78
N ASP A 28 7.77 -5.71 10.86
CA ASP A 28 7.00 -6.89 11.24
C ASP A 28 5.67 -6.93 10.49
N ALA A 29 4.95 -8.05 10.62
CA ALA A 29 3.71 -8.25 9.88
C ALA A 29 2.63 -7.25 10.27
N ASP A 30 2.55 -6.90 11.55
CA ASP A 30 1.54 -5.94 12.01
C ASP A 30 1.75 -4.57 11.39
N ALA A 31 3.00 -4.11 11.37
CA ALA A 31 3.32 -2.83 10.76
C ALA A 31 3.08 -2.87 9.25
N ALA A 32 3.44 -3.96 8.60
CA ALA A 32 3.24 -4.11 7.17
C ALA A 32 1.75 -4.06 6.82
N LEU A 33 0.92 -4.77 7.57
CA LEU A 33 -0.52 -4.77 7.33
C LEU A 33 -1.14 -3.41 7.58
N SER A 34 -0.70 -2.70 8.62
CA SER A 34 -1.22 -1.36 8.91
C SER A 34 -0.93 -0.38 7.78
N ARG A 35 0.27 -0.44 7.23
CA ARG A 35 0.64 0.45 6.14
C ARG A 35 -0.17 0.14 4.88
N LEU A 36 -0.34 -1.15 4.57
CA LEU A 36 -1.13 -1.55 3.41
C LEU A 36 -2.60 -1.18 3.59
N GLU A 37 -3.12 -1.28 4.81
CA GLU A 37 -4.51 -0.94 5.09
C GLU A 37 -4.81 0.52 4.75
N THR A 38 -3.91 1.44 5.09
CA THR A 38 -4.07 2.84 4.76
C THR A 38 -4.25 3.03 3.25
N HIS A 39 -3.41 2.36 2.48
CA HIS A 39 -3.50 2.46 1.01
C HIS A 39 -4.72 1.77 0.45
N VAL A 40 -5.15 0.68 1.08
CA VAL A 40 -6.40 0.03 0.68
C VAL A 40 -7.58 0.98 0.86
N GLU A 41 -7.62 1.71 1.97
CA GLU A 41 -8.68 2.69 2.21
C GLU A 41 -8.67 3.81 1.17
N GLU A 42 -7.49 4.31 0.83
CA GLU A 42 -7.35 5.32 -0.19
C GLU A 42 -7.84 4.81 -1.54
N LEU A 43 -7.52 3.55 -1.85
CA LEU A 43 -7.96 2.94 -3.09
C LEU A 43 -9.48 2.79 -3.14
N ARG A 44 -10.09 2.42 -2.03
CA ARG A 44 -11.56 2.34 -1.95
C ARG A 44 -12.22 3.69 -2.20
N GLU A 45 -11.68 4.74 -1.59
CA GLU A 45 -12.21 6.07 -1.79
C GLU A 45 -12.09 6.51 -3.24
N ALA A 46 -10.99 6.21 -3.87
CA ALA A 46 -10.78 6.56 -5.27
C ALA A 46 -11.69 5.78 -6.20
N SER A 47 -12.12 4.59 -5.81
CA SER A 47 -12.97 3.73 -6.65
C SER A 47 -14.46 3.97 -6.45
N GLU A 48 -14.85 4.78 -5.49
CA GLU A 48 -16.26 5.13 -5.25
C GLU A 48 -16.79 6.21 -6.22
#